data_33a616528330b3223b23a7e8be595fab
#
_entry.id   33a616528330b3223b23a7e8be595fab
#
_cell.length_a   1.000
_cell.length_b   1.000
_cell.length_c   1.000
_cell.angle_alpha   90.00
_cell.angle_beta   90.00
_cell.angle_gamma   90.00
#
_symmetry.space_group_name_H-M   'P 1'
#
loop_
_entity.id
_entity.type
_entity.pdbx_description
1 polymer ?
#
loop_
_entity_poly.entity_id
_entity_poly.type
_entity_poly.pdbx_seq_one_letter_code
_entity_poly.pdbx_strand_id
1 'polypeptide(L)'
;MRKSVILLLCLLLCGCSRSEPVVQTVPAVQTMPTATEQAIPVESTVEGALPEPEDGDFVRILDYIPGAEQELFYATDRNFTGQRIYEFEDAYLRYGTVKKLMAVAEELGNKGYGLKIWDGFRPVAAQFALWEVCPDPAYVSNPETGFSSHSRGNTVDLTLVDRVGVELVMPTAFDDFTEKADRDYTDCTEEERCNAQLLQTVMESHGFRGYAGEWWHFTDTETYPVEENYYPPVG
;
A
#
# COMPACT_ATOMS: atom_id res chain seq x y z
N MET A 1 58.59 -23.55 -7.03
CA MET A 1 59.18 -22.57 -6.07
C MET A 1 58.05 -22.16 -5.13
N ARG A 2 58.08 -22.67 -3.89
CA ARG A 2 57.12 -22.39 -2.83
C ARG A 2 57.47 -21.07 -2.16
N LYS A 3 56.54 -20.12 -2.00
CA LYS A 3 56.71 -19.00 -1.10
C LYS A 3 55.61 -19.07 -0.01
N SER A 4 56.09 -19.43 1.19
CA SER A 4 55.34 -19.37 2.45
C SER A 4 55.14 -17.92 2.85
N VAL A 5 53.91 -17.55 3.28
CA VAL A 5 53.62 -16.30 3.97
C VAL A 5 53.28 -16.63 5.41
N ILE A 6 54.05 -16.03 6.31
CA ILE A 6 54.04 -16.17 7.74
C ILE A 6 52.88 -15.34 8.31
N LEU A 7 52.00 -15.97 9.09
CA LEU A 7 50.95 -15.36 9.86
C LEU A 7 51.48 -14.85 11.20
N LEU A 8 51.44 -13.52 11.41
CA LEU A 8 51.87 -12.86 12.64
C LEU A 8 50.64 -12.65 13.54
N LEU A 9 50.60 -13.37 14.67
CA LEU A 9 49.52 -13.34 15.67
C LEU A 9 49.91 -12.32 16.74
N CYS A 10 49.21 -11.14 16.78
CA CYS A 10 49.38 -10.16 17.88
C CYS A 10 48.32 -10.44 18.95
N LEU A 11 48.75 -10.97 20.08
CA LEU A 11 47.98 -11.09 21.33
C LEU A 11 48.06 -9.74 22.06
N LEU A 12 46.98 -9.02 22.17
CA LEU A 12 46.81 -7.89 23.08
C LEU A 12 46.03 -8.36 24.32
N LEU A 13 46.75 -8.45 25.42
CA LEU A 13 46.21 -8.66 26.77
C LEU A 13 45.66 -7.29 27.26
N CYS A 14 44.35 -7.17 27.42
CA CYS A 14 43.72 -6.06 28.09
C CYS A 14 43.29 -6.46 29.49
N GLY A 15 43.97 -5.87 30.51
CA GLY A 15 43.74 -6.13 31.93
C GLY A 15 42.38 -5.53 32.39
N CYS A 16 41.55 -6.31 33.01
CA CYS A 16 40.36 -5.84 33.72
C CYS A 16 40.74 -5.37 35.13
N SER A 17 40.60 -4.07 35.37
CA SER A 17 40.54 -3.50 36.71
C SER A 17 39.06 -3.61 37.21
N ARG A 18 38.85 -4.39 38.26
CA ARG A 18 37.62 -4.42 39.03
C ARG A 18 37.61 -3.22 39.98
N SER A 19 36.60 -2.31 39.82
CA SER A 19 36.21 -1.34 40.84
C SER A 19 35.00 -1.87 41.60
N GLU A 20 35.11 -1.99 42.93
CA GLU A 20 34.03 -2.38 43.82
C GLU A 20 33.01 -1.22 43.95
N PRO A 21 31.69 -1.54 44.10
CA PRO A 21 30.69 -0.48 44.30
C PRO A 21 30.67 -0.05 45.78
N VAL A 22 30.79 1.28 45.98
CA VAL A 22 30.55 1.94 47.28
C VAL A 22 29.04 1.92 47.55
N VAL A 23 28.67 1.23 48.64
CA VAL A 23 27.30 1.27 49.17
C VAL A 23 27.11 2.56 49.96
N GLN A 24 26.33 3.48 49.44
CA GLN A 24 25.81 4.62 50.18
C GLN A 24 24.50 4.23 50.86
N THR A 25 24.49 4.29 52.18
CA THR A 25 23.29 4.14 53.05
C THR A 25 22.44 5.40 52.94
N VAL A 26 21.20 5.27 52.45
CA VAL A 26 20.19 6.36 52.46
C VAL A 26 19.37 6.28 53.75
N PRO A 27 19.11 7.42 54.46
CA PRO A 27 18.32 7.42 55.68
C PRO A 27 16.84 7.16 55.40
N ALA A 28 16.17 6.48 56.33
CA ALA A 28 14.77 6.08 56.25
C ALA A 28 13.83 7.28 56.15
N VAL A 29 13.00 7.28 55.12
CA VAL A 29 11.88 8.24 54.96
C VAL A 29 10.70 7.77 55.82
N GLN A 30 10.21 8.64 56.65
CA GLN A 30 9.00 8.45 57.44
C GLN A 30 7.76 8.38 56.57
N THR A 31 6.98 7.32 56.69
CA THR A 31 5.69 7.13 56.01
C THR A 31 4.64 8.03 56.63
N MET A 32 4.09 8.96 55.83
CA MET A 32 2.85 9.67 56.15
C MET A 32 1.63 8.83 55.75
N PRO A 33 0.49 8.95 56.44
CA PRO A 33 -0.69 8.13 56.17
C PRO A 33 -1.33 8.48 54.82
N THR A 34 -1.60 7.47 54.07
CA THR A 34 -2.27 7.54 52.77
C THR A 34 -3.73 7.96 52.94
N ALA A 35 -4.10 9.14 52.44
CA ALA A 35 -5.50 9.48 52.25
C ALA A 35 -6.08 8.61 51.13
N THR A 36 -7.18 7.92 51.43
CA THR A 36 -7.93 7.12 50.46
C THR A 36 -8.64 8.08 49.51
N GLU A 37 -8.03 8.30 48.34
CA GLU A 37 -8.66 9.01 47.24
C GLU A 37 -9.63 8.05 46.54
N GLN A 38 -10.91 8.27 46.72
CA GLN A 38 -11.95 7.57 45.98
C GLN A 38 -11.82 7.96 44.52
N ALA A 39 -11.37 7.02 43.69
CA ALA A 39 -11.39 7.14 42.21
C ALA A 39 -12.85 7.27 41.75
N ILE A 40 -13.23 8.45 41.30
CA ILE A 40 -14.46 8.66 40.54
C ILE A 40 -14.23 7.99 39.18
N PRO A 41 -15.11 7.07 38.74
CA PRO A 41 -15.01 6.53 37.38
C PRO A 41 -15.26 7.69 36.42
N VAL A 42 -14.20 8.14 35.72
CA VAL A 42 -14.38 9.00 34.56
C VAL A 42 -14.88 8.08 33.42
N GLU A 43 -16.19 8.03 33.29
CA GLU A 43 -16.85 7.47 32.12
C GLU A 43 -16.51 8.41 30.98
N SER A 44 -15.45 8.05 30.24
CA SER A 44 -15.04 8.71 29.00
C SER A 44 -16.12 8.38 27.94
N THR A 45 -17.19 9.16 27.93
CA THR A 45 -18.06 9.24 26.79
C THR A 45 -17.26 9.89 25.67
N VAL A 46 -16.71 9.08 24.75
CA VAL A 46 -16.21 9.52 23.47
C VAL A 46 -17.43 9.93 22.65
N GLU A 47 -17.88 11.17 22.87
CA GLU A 47 -18.96 11.79 22.12
C GLU A 47 -18.39 12.14 20.74
N GLY A 48 -18.81 11.42 19.68
CA GLY A 48 -18.61 11.85 18.31
C GLY A 48 -17.71 11.03 17.40
N ALA A 49 -17.32 9.79 17.74
CA ALA A 49 -16.74 8.91 16.75
C ALA A 49 -17.83 8.57 15.70
N LEU A 50 -17.60 8.92 14.43
CA LEU A 50 -18.47 8.44 13.34
C LEU A 50 -18.47 6.91 13.39
N PRO A 51 -19.62 6.26 13.08
CA PRO A 51 -19.67 4.80 13.00
C PRO A 51 -18.64 4.32 11.96
N GLU A 52 -18.01 3.18 12.27
CA GLU A 52 -17.11 2.54 11.31
C GLU A 52 -17.89 2.26 10.01
N PRO A 53 -17.32 2.51 8.81
CA PRO A 53 -17.99 2.23 7.54
C PRO A 53 -18.33 0.74 7.41
N GLU A 54 -19.41 0.42 6.69
CA GLU A 54 -19.69 -0.94 6.27
C GLU A 54 -18.75 -1.37 5.13
N ASP A 55 -18.53 -2.66 4.96
CA ASP A 55 -17.62 -3.19 3.93
C ASP A 55 -17.97 -2.74 2.50
N GLY A 56 -19.25 -2.46 2.27
CA GLY A 56 -19.77 -1.95 1.00
C GLY A 56 -19.62 -0.44 0.79
N ASP A 57 -19.27 0.34 1.81
CA ASP A 57 -19.15 1.78 1.69
C ASP A 57 -17.88 2.17 0.92
N PHE A 58 -17.97 3.24 0.13
CA PHE A 58 -16.79 3.82 -0.48
C PHE A 58 -16.04 4.70 0.51
N VAL A 59 -14.73 4.48 0.62
CA VAL A 59 -13.84 5.27 1.45
C VAL A 59 -12.62 5.72 0.67
N ARG A 60 -12.06 6.87 1.04
CA ARG A 60 -10.81 7.36 0.49
C ARG A 60 -9.65 6.53 1.04
N ILE A 61 -8.80 5.99 0.15
CA ILE A 61 -7.73 5.06 0.55
C ILE A 61 -6.75 5.71 1.53
N LEU A 62 -6.35 6.96 1.28
CA LEU A 62 -5.35 7.65 2.10
C LEU A 62 -5.81 7.96 3.53
N ASP A 63 -7.12 7.95 3.81
CA ASP A 63 -7.64 8.13 5.17
C ASP A 63 -7.35 6.91 6.06
N TYR A 64 -7.17 5.74 5.45
CA TYR A 64 -6.91 4.47 6.14
C TYR A 64 -5.48 3.97 5.99
N ILE A 65 -4.74 4.42 4.98
CA ILE A 65 -3.35 4.06 4.71
C ILE A 65 -2.51 5.34 4.60
N PRO A 66 -2.26 6.05 5.70
CA PRO A 66 -1.63 7.37 5.67
C PRO A 66 -0.18 7.38 5.17
N GLY A 67 0.45 6.20 5.06
CA GLY A 67 1.79 6.05 4.48
C GLY A 67 1.79 5.73 2.98
N ALA A 68 0.61 5.57 2.36
CA ALA A 68 0.52 5.39 0.92
C ALA A 68 0.59 6.73 0.19
N GLU A 69 1.07 6.69 -1.04
CA GLU A 69 1.01 7.79 -2.00
C GLU A 69 -0.07 7.52 -3.04
N GLN A 70 -0.47 8.54 -3.77
CA GLN A 70 -1.36 8.38 -4.92
C GLN A 70 -0.95 9.31 -6.07
N GLU A 71 -1.17 8.84 -7.28
CA GLU A 71 -1.03 9.60 -8.51
C GLU A 71 -2.05 9.08 -9.51
N LEU A 72 -3.31 9.60 -9.41
CA LEU A 72 -4.36 9.20 -10.33
C LEU A 72 -4.08 9.73 -11.73
N PHE A 73 -3.50 8.92 -12.61
CA PHE A 73 -3.17 9.32 -13.98
C PHE A 73 -4.38 9.81 -14.75
N TYR A 74 -5.54 9.18 -14.56
CA TYR A 74 -6.80 9.59 -15.21
C TYR A 74 -7.39 10.90 -14.70
N ALA A 75 -6.91 11.42 -13.57
CA ALA A 75 -7.21 12.78 -13.11
C ALA A 75 -6.36 13.87 -13.80
N THR A 76 -5.46 13.48 -14.68
CA THR A 76 -4.57 14.35 -15.45
C THR A 76 -4.61 13.99 -16.94
N ASP A 77 -3.89 14.73 -17.78
CA ASP A 77 -3.64 14.39 -19.18
C ASP A 77 -2.42 13.48 -19.41
N ARG A 78 -1.75 13.05 -18.29
CA ARG A 78 -0.56 12.17 -18.32
C ARG A 78 -0.93 10.69 -18.35
N ASN A 79 -1.99 10.30 -19.02
CA ASN A 79 -2.40 8.93 -19.26
C ASN A 79 -2.35 8.61 -20.76
N PHE A 80 -2.58 7.36 -21.14
CA PHE A 80 -2.47 6.92 -22.52
C PHE A 80 -3.45 7.62 -23.49
N THR A 81 -4.54 8.21 -22.98
CA THR A 81 -5.51 8.94 -23.82
C THR A 81 -5.07 10.38 -24.11
N GLY A 82 -4.13 10.93 -23.32
CA GLY A 82 -3.73 12.33 -23.39
C GLY A 82 -4.83 13.31 -22.93
N GLN A 83 -5.86 12.83 -22.25
CA GLN A 83 -6.99 13.63 -21.78
C GLN A 83 -7.29 13.36 -20.31
N ARG A 84 -7.77 14.36 -19.58
CA ARG A 84 -8.32 14.18 -18.25
C ARG A 84 -9.64 13.44 -18.31
N ILE A 85 -9.75 12.32 -17.62
CA ILE A 85 -10.94 11.45 -17.57
C ILE A 85 -11.71 11.64 -16.26
N TYR A 86 -11.00 11.80 -15.13
CA TYR A 86 -11.60 11.97 -13.81
C TYR A 86 -11.69 13.45 -13.42
N GLU A 87 -12.81 13.85 -12.82
CA GLU A 87 -12.97 15.17 -12.20
C GLU A 87 -12.51 15.20 -10.73
N PHE A 88 -12.31 14.04 -10.11
CA PHE A 88 -11.80 13.86 -8.75
C PHE A 88 -10.31 13.50 -8.77
N GLU A 89 -9.64 13.73 -7.62
CA GLU A 89 -8.19 13.57 -7.50
C GLU A 89 -7.79 12.53 -6.44
N ASP A 90 -8.74 12.00 -5.67
CA ASP A 90 -8.49 11.00 -4.63
C ASP A 90 -8.96 9.61 -5.05
N ALA A 91 -8.19 8.58 -4.68
CA ALA A 91 -8.53 7.19 -4.91
C ALA A 91 -9.51 6.67 -3.85
N TYR A 92 -10.58 6.04 -4.32
CA TYR A 92 -11.62 5.42 -3.48
C TYR A 92 -11.74 3.93 -3.77
N LEU A 93 -12.05 3.14 -2.74
CA LEU A 93 -12.43 1.73 -2.85
C LEU A 93 -13.53 1.40 -1.83
N ARG A 94 -14.15 0.23 -1.96
CA ARG A 94 -15.02 -0.34 -0.92
C ARG A 94 -14.20 -0.58 0.36
N TYR A 95 -14.78 -0.27 1.52
CA TYR A 95 -14.07 -0.35 2.81
C TYR A 95 -13.54 -1.76 3.08
N GLY A 96 -14.29 -2.81 2.75
CA GLY A 96 -13.82 -4.19 2.88
C GLY A 96 -12.53 -4.47 2.10
N THR A 97 -12.40 -3.89 0.90
CA THR A 97 -11.18 -3.97 0.09
C THR A 97 -10.05 -3.14 0.70
N VAL A 98 -10.36 -1.94 1.23
CA VAL A 98 -9.38 -1.09 1.91
C VAL A 98 -8.80 -1.77 3.15
N LYS A 99 -9.61 -2.51 3.93
CA LYS A 99 -9.12 -3.30 5.08
C LYS A 99 -8.04 -4.33 4.66
N LYS A 100 -8.21 -4.99 3.54
CA LYS A 100 -7.21 -5.92 2.99
C LYS A 100 -5.96 -5.17 2.53
N LEU A 101 -6.15 -4.02 1.87
CA LEU A 101 -5.04 -3.18 1.42
C LEU A 101 -4.24 -2.58 2.59
N MET A 102 -4.88 -2.31 3.73
CA MET A 102 -4.17 -1.92 4.97
C MET A 102 -3.22 -3.02 5.44
N ALA A 103 -3.64 -4.29 5.40
CA ALA A 103 -2.79 -5.42 5.77
C ALA A 103 -1.62 -5.61 4.78
N VAL A 104 -1.86 -5.39 3.48
CA VAL A 104 -0.79 -5.33 2.46
C VAL A 104 0.23 -4.24 2.80
N ALA A 105 -0.25 -3.02 3.09
CA ALA A 105 0.61 -1.88 3.39
C ALA A 105 1.42 -2.11 4.67
N GLU A 106 0.84 -2.74 5.70
CA GLU A 106 1.55 -3.12 6.93
C GLU A 106 2.67 -4.13 6.63
N GLU A 107 2.39 -5.19 5.88
CA GLU A 107 3.39 -6.20 5.54
C GLU A 107 4.54 -5.61 4.72
N LEU A 108 4.23 -4.78 3.71
CA LEU A 108 5.23 -4.10 2.89
C LEU A 108 6.03 -3.09 3.71
N GLY A 109 5.37 -2.34 4.61
CA GLY A 109 6.02 -1.40 5.52
C GLY A 109 7.06 -2.08 6.42
N ASN A 110 6.75 -3.28 6.95
CA ASN A 110 7.69 -4.09 7.71
C ASN A 110 8.92 -4.54 6.89
N LYS A 111 8.77 -4.61 5.57
CA LYS A 111 9.86 -4.91 4.62
C LYS A 111 10.59 -3.65 4.13
N GLY A 112 10.09 -2.45 4.48
CA GLY A 112 10.66 -1.16 4.12
C GLY A 112 10.17 -0.57 2.82
N TYR A 113 9.00 -0.97 2.37
CA TYR A 113 8.33 -0.48 1.17
C TYR A 113 7.01 0.20 1.50
N GLY A 114 6.57 1.10 0.63
CA GLY A 114 5.25 1.72 0.64
C GLY A 114 4.47 1.38 -0.62
N LEU A 115 3.23 1.87 -0.67
CA LEU A 115 2.35 1.74 -1.83
C LEU A 115 2.14 3.11 -2.48
N LYS A 116 2.07 3.12 -3.82
CA LYS A 116 1.58 4.26 -4.60
C LYS A 116 0.42 3.81 -5.48
N ILE A 117 -0.72 4.46 -5.31
CA ILE A 117 -1.98 4.13 -5.99
C ILE A 117 -2.05 4.93 -7.29
N TRP A 118 -2.34 4.24 -8.40
CA TRP A 118 -2.49 4.82 -9.73
C TRP A 118 -3.93 4.88 -10.21
N ASP A 119 -4.77 3.90 -9.83
CA ASP A 119 -6.22 3.89 -10.04
C ASP A 119 -6.92 3.08 -8.94
N GLY A 120 -8.20 3.42 -8.70
CA GLY A 120 -9.07 2.72 -7.76
C GLY A 120 -10.47 2.53 -8.35
N PHE A 121 -11.51 3.03 -7.66
CA PHE A 121 -12.85 3.02 -8.21
C PHE A 121 -12.92 3.90 -9.46
N ARG A 122 -13.41 3.30 -10.55
CA ARG A 122 -13.65 3.96 -11.84
C ARG A 122 -15.16 4.05 -12.07
N PRO A 123 -15.75 5.26 -12.04
CA PRO A 123 -17.14 5.45 -12.39
C PRO A 123 -17.47 4.89 -13.77
N VAL A 124 -18.67 4.34 -13.93
CA VAL A 124 -19.11 3.79 -15.23
C VAL A 124 -19.01 4.85 -16.35
N ALA A 125 -19.36 6.11 -16.04
CA ALA A 125 -19.22 7.21 -16.99
C ALA A 125 -17.77 7.42 -17.47
N ALA A 126 -16.78 7.24 -16.57
CA ALA A 126 -15.37 7.31 -16.93
C ALA A 126 -14.94 6.16 -17.85
N GLN A 127 -15.50 4.96 -17.63
CA GLN A 127 -15.25 3.82 -18.53
C GLN A 127 -15.79 4.08 -19.93
N PHE A 128 -16.95 4.72 -20.07
CA PHE A 128 -17.45 5.17 -21.38
C PHE A 128 -16.53 6.22 -22.03
N ALA A 129 -16.05 7.20 -21.25
CA ALA A 129 -15.11 8.20 -21.76
C ALA A 129 -13.80 7.57 -22.26
N LEU A 130 -13.24 6.60 -21.53
CA LEU A 130 -12.07 5.84 -21.98
C LEU A 130 -12.34 5.08 -23.28
N TRP A 131 -13.49 4.43 -23.38
CA TRP A 131 -13.89 3.68 -24.58
C TRP A 131 -14.10 4.59 -25.79
N GLU A 132 -14.63 5.79 -25.60
CA GLU A 132 -14.81 6.77 -26.68
C GLU A 132 -13.46 7.19 -27.28
N VAL A 133 -12.42 7.34 -26.43
CA VAL A 133 -11.06 7.70 -26.88
C VAL A 133 -10.32 6.52 -27.48
N CYS A 134 -10.44 5.33 -26.87
CA CYS A 134 -9.75 4.12 -27.29
C CYS A 134 -10.72 2.93 -27.34
N PRO A 135 -11.49 2.76 -28.45
CA PRO A 135 -12.47 1.69 -28.59
C PRO A 135 -11.80 0.37 -29.01
N ASP A 136 -10.78 -0.05 -28.27
CA ASP A 136 -10.05 -1.30 -28.47
C ASP A 136 -10.15 -2.18 -27.21
N PRO A 137 -10.82 -3.34 -27.30
CA PRO A 137 -11.00 -4.22 -26.15
C PRO A 137 -9.69 -4.87 -25.66
N ALA A 138 -8.58 -4.72 -26.37
CA ALA A 138 -7.26 -5.12 -25.89
C ALA A 138 -6.73 -4.19 -24.78
N TYR A 139 -7.19 -2.93 -24.75
CA TYR A 139 -6.74 -1.90 -23.81
C TYR A 139 -7.82 -1.41 -22.86
N VAL A 140 -9.05 -1.29 -23.35
CA VAL A 140 -10.16 -0.76 -22.59
C VAL A 140 -11.33 -1.74 -22.64
N SER A 141 -11.83 -2.18 -21.48
CA SER A 141 -13.04 -3.01 -21.44
C SER A 141 -14.20 -2.28 -22.07
N ASN A 142 -14.89 -2.94 -23.02
CA ASN A 142 -16.05 -2.36 -23.70
C ASN A 142 -17.24 -2.24 -22.70
N PRO A 143 -17.65 -1.02 -22.34
CA PRO A 143 -18.71 -0.80 -21.35
C PRO A 143 -20.11 -1.23 -21.84
N GLU A 144 -20.30 -1.40 -23.16
CA GLU A 144 -21.57 -1.89 -23.72
C GLU A 144 -21.76 -3.40 -23.56
N THR A 145 -20.66 -4.15 -23.41
CA THR A 145 -20.67 -5.63 -23.30
C THR A 145 -20.28 -6.14 -21.91
N GLY A 146 -19.74 -5.28 -21.06
CA GLY A 146 -19.31 -5.61 -19.69
C GLY A 146 -18.68 -4.41 -19.01
N PHE A 147 -18.71 -4.42 -17.68
CA PHE A 147 -18.12 -3.34 -16.88
C PHE A 147 -16.70 -3.71 -16.46
N SER A 148 -15.84 -2.71 -16.36
CA SER A 148 -14.53 -2.85 -15.72
C SER A 148 -14.69 -3.34 -14.27
N SER A 149 -13.75 -4.16 -13.80
CA SER A 149 -13.69 -4.57 -12.39
C SER A 149 -13.52 -3.34 -11.47
N HIS A 150 -12.86 -2.27 -11.90
CA HIS A 150 -12.75 -1.01 -11.18
C HIS A 150 -14.11 -0.37 -10.84
N SER A 151 -15.12 -0.55 -11.70
CA SER A 151 -16.48 -0.02 -11.45
C SER A 151 -17.23 -0.73 -10.31
N ARG A 152 -16.62 -1.75 -9.69
CA ARG A 152 -17.14 -2.40 -8.49
C ARG A 152 -16.55 -1.82 -7.20
N GLY A 153 -15.45 -1.05 -7.31
CA GLY A 153 -14.72 -0.49 -6.18
C GLY A 153 -13.88 -1.51 -5.40
N ASN A 154 -13.55 -2.63 -6.02
CA ASN A 154 -12.71 -3.69 -5.43
C ASN A 154 -11.45 -4.00 -6.24
N THR A 155 -11.09 -3.11 -7.13
CA THR A 155 -9.90 -3.24 -7.98
C THR A 155 -9.03 -2.01 -7.82
N VAL A 156 -7.73 -2.24 -7.75
CA VAL A 156 -6.71 -1.21 -7.58
C VAL A 156 -5.54 -1.46 -8.52
N ASP A 157 -5.06 -0.39 -9.15
CA ASP A 157 -3.79 -0.34 -9.86
C ASP A 157 -2.78 0.40 -8.99
N LEU A 158 -1.63 -0.22 -8.75
CA LEU A 158 -0.66 0.30 -7.80
C LEU A 158 0.76 -0.21 -8.06
N THR A 159 1.73 0.49 -7.46
CA THR A 159 3.14 0.11 -7.46
C THR A 159 3.75 0.19 -6.07
N LEU A 160 5.03 -0.22 -5.98
CA LEU A 160 5.85 -0.10 -4.78
C LEU A 160 6.67 1.18 -4.81
N VAL A 161 6.80 1.80 -3.64
CA VAL A 161 7.75 2.88 -3.38
C VAL A 161 8.73 2.47 -2.27
N ASP A 162 9.91 3.06 -2.28
CA ASP A 162 10.86 2.91 -1.19
C ASP A 162 10.48 3.79 0.02
N ARG A 163 11.32 3.79 1.06
CA ARG A 163 11.08 4.55 2.31
C ARG A 163 11.06 6.07 2.14
N VAL A 164 11.49 6.57 1.00
CA VAL A 164 11.51 8.01 0.70
C VAL A 164 10.54 8.39 -0.42
N GLY A 165 9.66 7.46 -0.81
CA GLY A 165 8.60 7.70 -1.79
C GLY A 165 9.04 7.56 -3.25
N VAL A 166 10.22 7.00 -3.52
CA VAL A 166 10.67 6.75 -4.90
C VAL A 166 10.14 5.41 -5.38
N GLU A 167 9.48 5.40 -6.55
CA GLU A 167 8.99 4.17 -7.17
C GLU A 167 10.12 3.19 -7.44
N LEU A 168 9.87 1.93 -7.15
CA LEU A 168 10.80 0.85 -7.50
C LEU A 168 10.81 0.63 -9.02
N VAL A 169 11.92 0.07 -9.52
CA VAL A 169 12.02 -0.32 -10.92
C VAL A 169 11.08 -1.50 -11.17
N MET A 170 10.04 -1.28 -11.97
CA MET A 170 9.00 -2.26 -12.31
C MET A 170 9.10 -2.64 -13.79
N PRO A 171 8.43 -3.72 -14.25
CA PRO A 171 8.51 -4.19 -15.63
C PRO A 171 8.21 -3.12 -16.68
N THR A 172 7.17 -2.32 -16.43
CA THR A 172 6.72 -1.24 -17.32
C THR A 172 6.20 -0.07 -16.52
N ALA A 173 5.95 1.06 -17.18
CA ALA A 173 5.11 2.12 -16.63
C ALA A 173 3.64 1.69 -16.57
N PHE A 174 2.81 2.48 -15.88
CA PHE A 174 1.36 2.31 -15.86
C PHE A 174 0.78 2.46 -17.27
N ASP A 175 -0.19 1.61 -17.62
CA ASP A 175 -0.83 1.57 -18.95
C ASP A 175 0.14 1.36 -20.14
N ASP A 176 1.30 0.77 -19.89
CA ASP A 176 2.13 0.23 -20.97
C ASP A 176 1.57 -1.15 -21.36
N PHE A 177 0.80 -1.18 -22.43
CA PHE A 177 0.10 -2.38 -22.92
C PHE A 177 0.97 -3.27 -23.80
N THR A 178 2.29 -3.27 -23.60
CA THR A 178 3.20 -4.22 -24.25
C THR A 178 3.17 -5.59 -23.56
N GLU A 179 3.66 -6.62 -24.22
CA GLU A 179 3.78 -7.97 -23.64
C GLU A 179 4.62 -7.97 -22.35
N LYS A 180 5.55 -7.01 -22.20
CA LYS A 180 6.37 -6.86 -20.98
C LYS A 180 5.53 -6.53 -19.72
N ALA A 181 4.28 -6.05 -19.88
CA ALA A 181 3.38 -5.77 -18.76
C ALA A 181 2.79 -7.03 -18.12
N ASP A 182 2.84 -8.16 -18.81
CA ASP A 182 2.25 -9.41 -18.33
C ASP A 182 3.00 -10.01 -17.12
N ARG A 183 2.34 -10.96 -16.47
CA ARG A 183 2.85 -11.58 -15.23
C ARG A 183 3.70 -12.82 -15.47
N ASP A 184 4.11 -13.12 -16.70
CA ASP A 184 5.07 -14.19 -16.94
C ASP A 184 6.52 -13.73 -16.64
N TYR A 185 6.75 -12.41 -16.67
CA TYR A 185 8.01 -11.74 -16.35
C TYR A 185 9.22 -12.26 -17.13
N THR A 186 9.02 -12.82 -18.34
CA THR A 186 10.11 -13.41 -19.13
C THR A 186 11.01 -12.37 -19.76
N ASP A 187 10.44 -11.21 -20.10
CA ASP A 187 11.13 -10.09 -20.77
C ASP A 187 11.66 -9.03 -19.79
N CYS A 188 11.63 -9.35 -18.48
CA CYS A 188 12.03 -8.44 -17.40
C CYS A 188 13.47 -8.68 -16.95
N THR A 189 14.13 -7.61 -16.50
CA THR A 189 15.35 -7.75 -15.72
C THR A 189 15.08 -8.48 -14.40
N GLU A 190 16.13 -8.97 -13.75
CA GLU A 190 16.00 -9.63 -12.44
C GLU A 190 15.40 -8.71 -11.39
N GLU A 191 15.77 -7.42 -11.40
CA GLU A 191 15.27 -6.42 -10.46
C GLU A 191 13.78 -6.15 -10.68
N GLU A 192 13.36 -5.86 -11.93
CA GLU A 192 11.96 -5.63 -12.31
C GLU A 192 11.08 -6.82 -11.88
N ARG A 193 11.54 -8.04 -12.21
CA ARG A 193 10.84 -9.27 -11.87
C ARG A 193 10.70 -9.46 -10.36
N CYS A 194 11.79 -9.28 -9.60
CA CYS A 194 11.76 -9.45 -8.14
C CYS A 194 10.81 -8.46 -7.47
N ASN A 195 10.80 -7.20 -7.92
CA ASN A 195 9.92 -6.17 -7.37
C ASN A 195 8.44 -6.46 -7.68
N ALA A 196 8.12 -6.81 -8.94
CA ALA A 196 6.76 -7.17 -9.34
C ALA A 196 6.26 -8.44 -8.63
N GLN A 197 7.10 -9.46 -8.49
CA GLN A 197 6.77 -10.70 -7.76
C GLN A 197 6.61 -10.45 -6.24
N LEU A 198 7.38 -9.54 -5.64
CA LEU A 198 7.17 -9.14 -4.26
C LEU A 198 5.77 -8.54 -4.08
N LEU A 199 5.42 -7.55 -4.91
CA LEU A 199 4.09 -6.94 -4.89
C LEU A 199 3.00 -7.99 -5.07
N GLN A 200 3.10 -8.82 -6.11
CA GLN A 200 2.14 -9.89 -6.38
C GLN A 200 1.97 -10.83 -5.19
N THR A 201 3.08 -11.32 -4.62
CA THR A 201 3.03 -12.27 -3.51
C THR A 201 2.32 -11.69 -2.29
N VAL A 202 2.61 -10.44 -1.94
CA VAL A 202 1.97 -9.81 -0.78
C VAL A 202 0.49 -9.52 -1.06
N MET A 203 0.15 -8.98 -2.22
CA MET A 203 -1.25 -8.74 -2.61
C MET A 203 -2.08 -10.03 -2.58
N GLU A 204 -1.57 -11.10 -3.19
CA GLU A 204 -2.27 -12.39 -3.25
C GLU A 204 -2.41 -13.03 -1.86
N SER A 205 -1.43 -12.88 -0.96
CA SER A 205 -1.52 -13.40 0.42
C SER A 205 -2.60 -12.71 1.26
N HIS A 206 -3.00 -11.49 0.87
CA HIS A 206 -4.06 -10.72 1.51
C HIS A 206 -5.40 -10.73 0.75
N GLY A 207 -5.59 -11.69 -0.15
CA GLY A 207 -6.89 -11.95 -0.79
C GLY A 207 -7.16 -11.13 -2.05
N PHE A 208 -6.13 -10.62 -2.70
CA PHE A 208 -6.24 -10.06 -4.04
C PHE A 208 -5.90 -11.11 -5.10
N ARG A 209 -6.33 -10.85 -6.33
CA ARG A 209 -5.97 -11.61 -7.52
C ARG A 209 -5.42 -10.67 -8.57
N GLY A 210 -4.23 -10.96 -9.10
CA GLY A 210 -3.66 -10.23 -10.22
C GLY A 210 -4.36 -10.55 -11.55
N TYR A 211 -4.40 -9.58 -12.46
CA TYR A 211 -4.77 -9.79 -13.86
C TYR A 211 -3.53 -10.22 -14.65
N ALA A 212 -3.67 -11.23 -15.50
CA ALA A 212 -2.51 -11.86 -16.16
C ALA A 212 -1.74 -10.91 -17.10
N GLY A 213 -2.44 -9.96 -17.73
CA GLY A 213 -1.86 -9.03 -18.68
C GLY A 213 -1.24 -7.76 -18.09
N GLU A 214 -1.40 -7.53 -16.76
CA GLU A 214 -1.00 -6.26 -16.12
C GLU A 214 -0.42 -6.53 -14.74
N TRP A 215 0.86 -6.25 -14.53
CA TRP A 215 1.53 -6.51 -13.25
C TRP A 215 1.02 -5.61 -12.11
N TRP A 216 0.47 -4.44 -12.41
CA TRP A 216 -0.03 -3.46 -11.43
C TRP A 216 -1.47 -3.70 -10.98
N HIS A 217 -2.27 -4.46 -11.77
CA HIS A 217 -3.72 -4.61 -11.59
C HIS A 217 -4.09 -5.75 -10.64
N PHE A 218 -4.81 -5.42 -9.56
CA PHE A 218 -5.24 -6.39 -8.55
C PHE A 218 -6.71 -6.19 -8.18
N THR A 219 -7.47 -7.28 -8.25
CA THR A 219 -8.89 -7.32 -7.84
C THR A 219 -9.03 -8.11 -6.55
N ASP A 220 -9.74 -7.55 -5.56
CA ASP A 220 -10.15 -8.28 -4.36
C ASP A 220 -10.97 -9.51 -4.73
N THR A 221 -10.74 -10.63 -4.06
CA THR A 221 -11.50 -11.87 -4.24
C THR A 221 -12.94 -11.76 -3.71
N GLU A 222 -13.24 -10.78 -2.85
CA GLU A 222 -14.60 -10.42 -2.49
C GLU A 222 -15.26 -9.66 -3.64
N THR A 223 -16.51 -10.04 -3.97
CA THR A 223 -17.21 -9.47 -5.13
C THR A 223 -18.28 -8.48 -4.70
N TYR A 224 -18.22 -7.27 -5.25
CA TYR A 224 -19.22 -6.23 -5.08
C TYR A 224 -19.99 -6.01 -6.39
N PRO A 225 -21.25 -5.52 -6.30
CA PRO A 225 -21.98 -5.10 -7.50
C PRO A 225 -21.27 -3.95 -8.19
N VAL A 226 -21.48 -3.81 -9.50
CA VAL A 226 -21.10 -2.61 -10.23
C VAL A 226 -21.85 -1.41 -9.62
N GLU A 227 -21.12 -0.31 -9.42
CA GLU A 227 -21.72 0.91 -8.87
C GLU A 227 -21.92 1.94 -9.99
N GLU A 228 -23.18 2.20 -10.31
CA GLU A 228 -23.56 3.06 -11.41
C GLU A 228 -23.84 4.52 -10.99
N ASN A 229 -24.11 4.74 -9.69
CA ASN A 229 -24.60 6.01 -9.18
C ASN A 229 -23.64 6.74 -8.25
N TYR A 230 -22.57 6.07 -7.79
CA TYR A 230 -21.57 6.71 -6.96
C TYR A 230 -20.56 7.48 -7.83
N TYR A 231 -20.26 8.68 -7.41
CA TYR A 231 -19.19 9.48 -7.98
C TYR A 231 -18.33 10.04 -6.84
N PRO A 232 -17.00 9.82 -6.85
CA PRO A 232 -16.13 10.37 -5.82
C PRO A 232 -16.28 11.90 -5.70
N PRO A 233 -16.15 12.45 -4.48
CA PRO A 233 -16.20 13.91 -4.29
C PRO A 233 -15.14 14.60 -5.13
N VAL A 234 -15.54 15.72 -5.74
CA VAL A 234 -14.61 16.65 -6.41
C VAL A 234 -13.99 17.53 -5.33
N GLY A 235 -12.65 17.56 -5.26
CA GLY A 235 -11.88 18.32 -4.26
C GLY A 235 -11.95 19.84 -4.44
#